data_2a7706ac47e8ef60cfdbc94ca2264040
#
_entry.id   2a7706ac47e8ef60cfdbc94ca2264040
#
_cell.length_a   1.000
_cell.length_b   1.000
_cell.length_c   1.000
_cell.angle_alpha   90.00
_cell.angle_beta   90.00
_cell.angle_gamma   90.00
#
_symmetry.space_group_name_H-M   'P 1'
#
loop_
_entity.id
_entity.type
_entity.pdbx_description
1 polymer ?
#
loop_
_entity_poly.entity_id
_entity_poly.type
_entity_poly.pdbx_seq_one_letter_code
_entity_poly.pdbx_strand_id
1 'polypeptide(L)' 'MQLEKMTAKNLRTWVDNLTKLLNEETNERNKAIYSKWLKEAQAEQDARFTRCMNYLRGVSYGKENKTRRFY' A
#
# COMPACT_ATOMS: atom_id res chain seq x y z
N MET A 1 5.54 8.04 -12.36
CA MET A 1 4.26 8.10 -11.64
C MET A 1 4.52 8.42 -10.18
N GLN A 2 3.73 9.31 -9.62
CA GLN A 2 3.97 9.77 -8.26
C GLN A 2 2.92 9.21 -7.30
N LEU A 3 3.12 7.96 -6.94
CA LEU A 3 2.17 7.24 -6.09
C LEU A 3 1.99 7.91 -4.73
N GLU A 4 3.03 8.48 -4.19
CA GLU A 4 2.98 9.09 -2.87
C GLU A 4 2.09 10.33 -2.83
N LYS A 5 1.79 10.92 -3.99
CA LYS A 5 0.92 12.08 -4.09
C LYS A 5 -0.52 11.72 -4.35
N MET A 6 -0.80 10.44 -4.59
CA MET A 6 -2.16 10.01 -4.82
C MET A 6 -2.91 9.91 -3.51
N THR A 7 -4.20 10.25 -3.53
CA THR A 7 -5.04 10.05 -2.36
C THR A 7 -5.23 8.55 -2.15
N ALA A 8 -5.64 8.17 -0.95
CA ALA A 8 -5.90 6.77 -0.65
C ALA A 8 -6.94 6.18 -1.61
N LYS A 9 -7.98 6.97 -1.90
CA LYS A 9 -9.04 6.56 -2.81
C LYS A 9 -8.50 6.33 -4.23
N ASN A 10 -7.70 7.27 -4.72
CA ASN A 10 -7.14 7.17 -6.07
C ASN A 10 -6.17 6.00 -6.17
N LEU A 11 -5.37 5.80 -5.15
CA LEU A 11 -4.42 4.68 -5.13
C LEU A 11 -5.15 3.34 -5.16
N ARG A 12 -6.23 3.23 -4.40
CA ARG A 12 -7.04 2.02 -4.38
C ARG A 12 -7.65 1.75 -5.76
N THR A 13 -8.19 2.80 -6.38
CA THR A 13 -8.76 2.68 -7.72
C THR A 13 -7.69 2.26 -8.71
N TRP A 14 -6.50 2.81 -8.60
CA TRP A 14 -5.37 2.46 -9.47
C TRP A 14 -5.01 0.98 -9.34
N VAL A 15 -4.94 0.48 -8.10
CA VAL A 15 -4.66 -0.93 -7.85
C VAL A 15 -5.74 -1.81 -8.46
N ASP A 16 -7.01 -1.44 -8.26
CA ASP A 16 -8.12 -2.20 -8.82
C ASP A 16 -8.06 -2.23 -10.34
N ASN A 17 -7.78 -1.09 -10.97
CA ASN A 17 -7.67 -1.01 -12.43
C ASN A 17 -6.52 -1.86 -12.96
N LEU A 18 -5.37 -1.81 -12.28
CA LEU A 18 -4.22 -2.60 -12.70
C LEU A 18 -4.49 -4.10 -12.56
N THR A 19 -5.17 -4.49 -11.49
CA THR A 19 -5.53 -5.89 -11.29
C THR A 19 -6.44 -6.37 -12.43
N LYS A 20 -7.42 -5.54 -12.79
CA LYS A 20 -8.33 -5.87 -13.86
C LYS A 20 -7.61 -5.96 -15.20
N LEU A 21 -6.76 -4.97 -15.49
CA LEU A 21 -5.99 -4.97 -16.73
C LEU A 21 -5.08 -6.19 -16.82
N LEU A 22 -4.46 -6.55 -15.72
CA LEU A 22 -3.57 -7.70 -15.69
C LEU A 22 -4.33 -8.99 -15.98
N ASN A 23 -5.52 -9.13 -15.41
CA ASN A 23 -6.34 -10.32 -15.62
C ASN A 23 -6.84 -10.45 -17.05
N GLU A 24 -7.07 -9.33 -17.72
CA GLU A 24 -7.62 -9.33 -19.09
C GLU A 24 -6.54 -9.30 -20.16
N GLU A 25 -5.31 -9.00 -19.79
CA GLU A 25 -4.23 -8.87 -20.76
C GLU A 25 -3.69 -10.23 -21.17
N THR A 26 -3.48 -10.42 -22.47
CA THR A 26 -2.93 -11.66 -23.00
C THR A 26 -1.48 -11.51 -23.45
N ASN A 27 -1.00 -10.29 -23.62
CA ASN A 27 0.36 -10.03 -24.06
C ASN A 27 1.31 -10.09 -22.87
N GLU A 28 2.30 -10.99 -22.94
CA GLU A 28 3.23 -11.21 -21.83
C GLU A 28 4.00 -9.94 -21.42
N ARG A 29 4.39 -9.16 -22.43
CA ARG A 29 5.13 -7.92 -22.14
C ARG A 29 4.27 -6.95 -21.37
N ASN A 30 3.02 -6.78 -21.77
CA ASN A 30 2.11 -5.87 -21.08
C ASN A 30 1.79 -6.39 -19.68
N LYS A 31 1.66 -7.70 -19.54
CA LYS A 31 1.46 -8.30 -18.22
C LYS A 31 2.60 -7.96 -17.28
N ALA A 32 3.83 -8.03 -17.78
CA ALA A 32 5.00 -7.73 -16.96
C ALA A 32 4.98 -6.27 -16.51
N ILE A 33 4.60 -5.36 -17.41
CA ILE A 33 4.52 -3.94 -17.07
C ILE A 33 3.45 -3.68 -16.03
N TYR A 34 2.25 -4.23 -16.24
CA TYR A 34 1.15 -4.05 -15.30
C TYR A 34 1.47 -4.66 -13.94
N SER A 35 2.11 -5.83 -13.95
CA SER A 35 2.51 -6.50 -12.71
C SER A 35 3.49 -5.64 -11.91
N LYS A 36 4.44 -5.02 -12.61
CA LYS A 36 5.41 -4.13 -11.97
C LYS A 36 4.70 -2.93 -11.34
N TRP A 37 3.81 -2.29 -12.10
CA TRP A 37 3.08 -1.14 -11.58
C TRP A 37 2.20 -1.51 -10.40
N LEU A 38 1.58 -2.70 -10.48
CA LEU A 38 0.72 -3.17 -9.40
C LEU A 38 1.52 -3.38 -8.12
N LYS A 39 2.70 -3.99 -8.25
CA LYS A 39 3.57 -4.21 -7.08
C LYS A 39 3.98 -2.89 -6.45
N GLU A 40 4.30 -1.89 -7.29
CA GLU A 40 4.68 -0.58 -6.78
C GLU A 40 3.54 0.10 -6.05
N ALA A 41 2.32 -0.01 -6.60
CA ALA A 41 1.15 0.58 -5.97
C ALA A 41 0.83 -0.11 -4.65
N GLN A 42 0.92 -1.43 -4.61
CA GLN A 42 0.69 -2.19 -3.38
C GLN A 42 1.74 -1.87 -2.34
N ALA A 43 2.98 -1.68 -2.76
CA ALA A 43 4.05 -1.30 -1.85
C ALA A 43 3.77 0.06 -1.22
N GLU A 44 3.22 0.99 -2.00
CA GLU A 44 2.85 2.30 -1.46
C GLU A 44 1.72 2.17 -0.44
N GLN A 45 0.73 1.33 -0.71
CA GLN A 45 -0.35 1.08 0.25
C GLN A 45 0.20 0.51 1.54
N ASP A 46 1.11 -0.46 1.44
CA ASP A 46 1.73 -1.08 2.61
C ASP A 46 2.54 -0.05 3.40
N ALA A 47 3.28 0.81 2.71
CA ALA A 47 4.07 1.84 3.36
C ALA A 47 3.17 2.80 4.14
N ARG A 48 2.03 3.17 3.56
CA ARG A 48 1.07 4.05 4.24
C ARG A 48 0.49 3.39 5.47
N PHE A 49 0.15 2.11 5.34
CA PHE A 49 -0.39 1.35 6.46
C PHE A 49 0.63 1.28 7.59
N THR A 50 1.88 0.97 7.25
CA THR A 50 2.95 0.89 8.23
C THR A 50 3.17 2.22 8.94
N ARG A 51 3.19 3.32 8.18
CA ARG A 51 3.35 4.65 8.77
C ARG A 51 2.21 4.96 9.73
N CYS A 52 0.99 4.62 9.34
CA CYS A 52 -0.19 4.85 10.18
C CYS A 52 -0.10 4.03 11.47
N MET A 53 0.27 2.77 11.35
CA MET A 53 0.40 1.89 12.52
C MET A 53 1.50 2.40 13.46
N ASN A 54 2.62 2.85 12.91
CA ASN A 54 3.71 3.38 13.72
C ASN A 54 3.28 4.65 14.45
N TYR A 55 2.52 5.50 13.77
CA TYR A 55 2.00 6.71 14.40
C TYR A 55 1.07 6.38 15.57
N LEU A 56 0.14 5.47 15.34
CA LEU A 56 -0.81 5.07 16.37
C LEU A 56 -0.10 4.42 17.54
N ARG A 57 0.90 3.61 17.25
CA ARG A 57 1.70 2.97 18.30
C ARG A 57 2.40 4.01 19.15
N GLY A 58 2.99 5.01 18.50
CA GLY A 58 3.68 6.08 19.21
C GLY A 58 2.74 6.86 20.10
N VAL A 59 1.54 7.14 19.62
CA VAL A 59 0.54 7.85 20.39
C VAL A 59 0.04 7.00 21.55
N SER A 60 -0.25 5.73 21.28
CA SER A 60 -0.80 4.83 22.29
C SER A 60 0.20 4.52 23.39
N TYR A 61 1.47 4.44 23.05
CA TYR A 61 2.51 4.03 23.98
C TYR A 61 3.36 5.19 24.46
N GLY A 62 2.90 6.34 24.17
CA GLY A 62 3.56 7.53 24.70
C GLY A 62 3.61 7.53 26.19
N LYS A 63 3.07 6.50 26.80
CA LYS A 63 3.08 6.28 28.21
C LYS A 63 3.26 4.85 28.52
N GLU A 64 3.48 3.97 28.71
CA GLU A 64 3.49 2.55 28.95
C GLU A 64 4.08 1.65 28.67
N ASN A 65 3.97 1.85 27.99
CA ASN A 65 4.28 1.08 28.04
C ASN A 65 4.42 0.15 28.09
N LYS A 66 4.41 0.20 28.26
CA LYS A 66 4.41 -0.43 28.44
C LYS A 66 4.05 -1.44 28.36
N THR A 67 4.06 -1.52 28.39
CA THR A 67 3.64 -2.30 28.46
C THR A 67 3.48 -3.20 28.14
N ARG A 68 3.41 -3.30 28.16
CA ARG A 68 3.18 -3.82 28.14
C ARG A 68 2.89 -4.68 27.84
N ARG A 69 2.94 -4.80 27.73
CA ARG A 69 2.74 -5.20 27.70
C ARG A 69 2.42 -6.04 27.47
N PHE A 70 2.59 -6.19 27.27
CA PHE A 70 2.32 -6.59 27.38
C PHE A 70 2.26 -7.27 27.43
N TYR A 71 2.31 -7.38 27.37
CA TYR A 71 2.24 -7.51 27.75
C TYR A 71 2.26 -7.84 27.83
#